data_def7462f4f04f963e52683876e9dd476
#
_entry.id   def7462f4f04f963e52683876e9dd476
#
_cell.length_a   1.000
_cell.length_b   1.000
_cell.length_c   1.000
_cell.angle_alpha   90.00
_cell.angle_beta   90.00
_cell.angle_gamma   90.00
#
_symmetry.space_group_name_H-M   'P 1'
#
loop_
_entity.id
_entity.type
_entity.pdbx_description
1 polymer ?
#
loop_
_entity_poly.entity_id
_entity_poly.type
_entity_poly.pdbx_seq_one_letter_code
_entity_poly.pdbx_strand_id
1 'polypeptide(L)'
;IMYFTATNLTGGYGGVNIIEECSFNVNRGEIVSILGPNGAGKSTAMKAMLGILDLKSGKIVLEGQDITKLKTQDRIKLGISFVPQIKNIFTELTVEENLEMGAFLNENDIQIQIEKMFDLFPIIKEKRKQAAGELSGGQRQQVAIARALMTNPT
;
A
#
# COMPACT_ATOMS: atom_id res chain seq x y z
N ILE A 1 -20.43 8.11 1.20
CA ILE A 1 -19.81 8.44 2.49
C ILE A 1 -18.32 8.45 2.27
N MET A 2 -17.68 9.60 2.54
CA MET A 2 -16.22 9.74 2.40
C MET A 2 -15.53 8.74 3.32
N TYR A 3 -14.70 7.88 2.73
CA TYR A 3 -13.93 6.87 3.44
C TYR A 3 -12.54 7.39 3.80
N PHE A 4 -11.87 8.02 2.82
CA PHE A 4 -10.57 8.63 2.96
C PHE A 4 -10.59 10.06 2.42
N THR A 5 -9.96 11.00 3.14
CA THR A 5 -9.87 12.40 2.71
C THR A 5 -8.47 12.92 2.96
N ALA A 6 -7.89 13.51 1.95
CA ALA A 6 -6.66 14.30 2.02
C ALA A 6 -7.00 15.75 1.66
N THR A 7 -6.67 16.70 2.52
CA THR A 7 -7.04 18.10 2.34
C THR A 7 -5.82 19.00 2.43
N ASN A 8 -5.57 19.77 1.38
CA ASN A 8 -4.52 20.80 1.29
C ASN A 8 -3.14 20.28 1.71
N LEU A 9 -2.78 19.08 1.26
CA LEU A 9 -1.48 18.47 1.57
C LEU A 9 -0.36 19.26 0.91
N THR A 10 0.57 19.76 1.71
CA THR A 10 1.80 20.40 1.26
C THR A 10 3.00 19.73 1.91
N GLY A 11 3.96 19.28 1.11
CA GLY A 11 5.16 18.62 1.61
C GLY A 11 6.08 18.15 0.49
N GLY A 12 7.22 17.58 0.88
CA GLY A 12 8.24 17.13 -0.06
C GLY A 12 9.48 16.61 0.66
N TYR A 13 10.64 16.77 0.05
CA TYR A 13 11.92 16.29 0.55
C TYR A 13 12.95 17.42 0.64
N GLY A 14 13.83 17.34 1.66
CA GLY A 14 14.94 18.29 1.78
C GLY A 14 14.51 19.76 1.85
N GLY A 15 13.33 20.05 2.40
CA GLY A 15 12.80 21.41 2.50
C GLY A 15 12.07 21.92 1.24
N VAL A 16 12.11 21.16 0.14
CA VAL A 16 11.42 21.51 -1.12
C VAL A 16 10.04 20.86 -1.15
N ASN A 17 9.00 21.66 -1.44
CA ASN A 17 7.66 21.12 -1.65
C ASN A 17 7.59 20.42 -3.02
N ILE A 18 7.09 19.20 -3.04
CA ILE A 18 6.81 18.43 -4.26
C ILE A 18 5.30 18.40 -4.52
N ILE A 19 4.50 18.44 -3.46
CA ILE A 19 3.05 18.63 -3.52
C ILE A 19 2.70 19.90 -2.77
N GLU A 20 1.76 20.66 -3.31
CA GLU A 20 1.26 21.91 -2.73
C GLU A 20 -0.25 21.95 -2.82
N GLU A 21 -0.91 22.17 -1.68
CA GLU A 21 -2.37 22.26 -1.54
C GLU A 21 -3.14 21.09 -2.22
N CYS A 22 -2.51 19.93 -2.29
CA CYS A 22 -3.09 18.74 -2.93
C CYS A 22 -4.25 18.21 -2.11
N SER A 23 -5.42 18.10 -2.73
CA SER A 23 -6.62 17.57 -2.07
C SER A 23 -7.29 16.51 -2.94
N PHE A 24 -7.72 15.41 -2.31
CA PHE A 24 -8.52 14.37 -2.96
C PHE A 24 -9.26 13.55 -1.89
N ASN A 25 -10.26 12.83 -2.32
CA ASN A 25 -11.04 11.96 -1.45
C ASN A 25 -11.36 10.64 -2.16
N VAL A 26 -11.65 9.62 -1.37
CA VAL A 26 -12.09 8.30 -1.83
C VAL A 26 -13.33 7.93 -1.03
N ASN A 27 -14.39 7.52 -1.71
CA ASN A 27 -15.57 6.97 -1.07
C ASN A 27 -15.41 5.46 -0.82
N ARG A 28 -16.19 4.91 0.09
CA ARG A 28 -16.17 3.46 0.33
C ARG A 28 -16.58 2.70 -0.94
N GLY A 29 -15.76 1.71 -1.33
CA GLY A 29 -15.98 0.90 -2.54
C GLY A 29 -15.63 1.60 -3.86
N GLU A 30 -14.99 2.78 -3.81
CA GLU A 30 -14.59 3.54 -4.99
C GLU A 30 -13.14 3.22 -5.41
N ILE A 31 -12.90 3.21 -6.72
CA ILE A 31 -11.56 3.16 -7.30
C ILE A 31 -11.24 4.55 -7.85
N VAL A 32 -10.18 5.16 -7.32
CA VAL A 32 -9.72 6.48 -7.74
C VAL A 32 -8.39 6.36 -8.49
N SER A 33 -8.30 6.98 -9.67
CA SER A 33 -7.05 7.07 -10.45
C SER A 33 -6.44 8.45 -10.33
N ILE A 34 -5.15 8.50 -9.98
CA ILE A 34 -4.35 9.73 -9.96
C ILE A 34 -3.57 9.80 -11.27
N LEU A 35 -3.92 10.74 -12.14
CA LEU A 35 -3.32 10.94 -13.45
C LEU A 35 -2.41 12.17 -13.46
N GLY A 36 -1.37 12.13 -14.27
CA GLY A 36 -0.46 13.26 -14.46
C GLY A 36 0.88 12.81 -15.06
N PRO A 37 1.70 13.76 -15.58
CA PRO A 37 3.01 13.46 -16.14
C PRO A 37 3.98 12.92 -15.08
N ASN A 38 5.11 12.38 -15.54
CA ASN A 38 6.22 12.01 -14.64
C ASN A 38 6.74 13.27 -13.92
N GLY A 39 6.97 13.15 -12.61
CA GLY A 39 7.38 14.28 -11.78
C GLY A 39 6.24 15.13 -11.21
N ALA A 40 4.98 14.87 -11.55
CA ALA A 40 3.83 15.63 -11.04
C ALA A 40 3.50 15.42 -9.55
N GLY A 41 4.31 14.67 -8.81
CA GLY A 41 4.07 14.44 -7.36
C GLY A 41 3.13 13.28 -7.02
N LYS A 42 2.67 12.49 -7.99
CA LYS A 42 1.75 11.35 -7.74
C LYS A 42 2.24 10.40 -6.66
N SER A 43 3.48 9.91 -6.80
CA SER A 43 4.09 9.00 -5.81
C SER A 43 4.35 9.71 -4.47
N THR A 44 4.57 11.02 -4.49
CA THR A 44 4.74 11.81 -3.27
C THR A 44 3.43 11.94 -2.52
N ALA A 45 2.31 12.17 -3.21
CA ALA A 45 0.98 12.15 -2.61
C ALA A 45 0.66 10.78 -1.98
N MET A 46 0.97 9.67 -2.67
CA MET A 46 0.81 8.31 -2.13
C MET A 46 1.66 8.11 -0.86
N LYS A 47 2.92 8.56 -0.85
CA LYS A 47 3.80 8.47 0.32
C LYS A 47 3.32 9.33 1.48
N ALA A 48 2.72 10.49 1.21
CA ALA A 48 2.09 11.32 2.22
C ALA A 48 0.92 10.59 2.91
N MET A 49 0.08 9.91 2.13
CA MET A 49 -1.02 9.08 2.67
C MET A 49 -0.53 7.99 3.62
N LEU A 50 0.63 7.41 3.34
CA LEU A 50 1.24 6.36 4.17
C LEU A 50 1.97 6.90 5.40
N GLY A 51 2.17 8.21 5.51
CA GLY A 51 2.98 8.80 6.58
C GLY A 51 4.48 8.56 6.43
N ILE A 52 4.94 8.27 5.21
CA ILE A 52 6.38 8.17 4.87
C ILE A 52 6.98 9.54 4.62
N LEU A 53 6.13 10.50 4.24
CA LEU A 53 6.49 11.88 4.00
C LEU A 53 5.97 12.77 5.11
N ASP A 54 6.84 13.59 5.69
CA ASP A 54 6.43 14.63 6.64
C ASP A 54 5.74 15.79 5.90
N LEU A 55 4.51 16.04 6.26
CA LEU A 55 3.73 17.14 5.71
C LEU A 55 4.06 18.44 6.46
N LYS A 56 4.23 19.54 5.73
CA LYS A 56 4.31 20.89 6.29
C LYS A 56 2.92 21.39 6.71
N SER A 57 1.90 21.06 5.93
CA SER A 57 0.51 21.41 6.18
C SER A 57 -0.43 20.42 5.52
N GLY A 58 -1.70 20.52 5.88
CA GLY A 58 -2.78 19.66 5.39
C GLY A 58 -3.25 18.64 6.42
N LYS A 59 -4.28 17.89 6.04
CA LYS A 59 -4.95 16.94 6.92
C LYS A 59 -5.30 15.66 6.18
N ILE A 60 -5.13 14.52 6.85
CA ILE A 60 -5.53 13.22 6.34
C ILE A 60 -6.50 12.57 7.32
N VAL A 61 -7.66 12.17 6.83
CA VAL A 61 -8.72 11.54 7.62
C VAL A 61 -9.11 10.21 6.99
N LEU A 62 -9.17 9.15 7.79
CA LEU A 62 -9.66 7.83 7.43
C LEU A 62 -10.86 7.49 8.32
N GLU A 63 -12.03 7.21 7.72
CA GLU A 63 -13.28 6.90 8.44
C GLU A 63 -13.61 7.88 9.58
N GLY A 64 -13.36 9.17 9.36
CA GLY A 64 -13.60 10.21 10.37
C GLY A 64 -12.47 10.39 11.39
N GLN A 65 -11.48 9.49 11.43
CA GLN A 65 -10.30 9.60 12.30
C GLN A 65 -9.20 10.40 11.62
N ASP A 66 -8.66 11.40 12.30
CA ASP A 66 -7.46 12.12 11.86
C ASP A 66 -6.22 11.24 12.03
N ILE A 67 -5.60 10.90 10.92
CA ILE A 67 -4.39 10.07 10.86
C ILE A 67 -3.15 10.86 10.43
N THR A 68 -3.24 12.16 10.32
CA THR A 68 -2.17 13.03 9.77
C THR A 68 -0.82 12.80 10.42
N LYS A 69 -0.80 12.65 11.75
CA LYS A 69 0.43 12.47 12.54
C LYS A 69 0.75 11.01 12.91
N LEU A 70 -0.06 10.06 12.47
CA LEU A 70 0.19 8.65 12.74
C LEU A 70 1.37 8.13 11.92
N LYS A 71 2.17 7.27 12.51
CA LYS A 71 3.26 6.55 11.84
C LYS A 71 2.69 5.57 10.83
N THR A 72 3.48 5.22 9.82
CA THR A 72 3.10 4.27 8.75
C THR A 72 2.53 2.96 9.30
N GLN A 73 3.19 2.35 10.28
CA GLN A 73 2.72 1.09 10.89
C GLN A 73 1.33 1.21 11.52
N ASP A 74 1.01 2.35 12.12
CA ASP A 74 -0.30 2.57 12.75
C ASP A 74 -1.38 2.80 11.69
N ARG A 75 -1.04 3.46 10.57
CA ARG A 75 -1.94 3.59 9.41
C ARG A 75 -2.23 2.25 8.75
N ILE A 76 -1.22 1.36 8.66
CA ILE A 76 -1.41 0.00 8.15
C ILE A 76 -2.36 -0.80 9.06
N LYS A 77 -2.24 -0.69 10.38
CA LYS A 77 -3.16 -1.32 11.33
C LYS A 77 -4.60 -0.80 11.20
N LEU A 78 -4.78 0.42 10.71
CA LEU A 78 -6.10 0.98 10.40
C LEU A 78 -6.66 0.55 9.04
N GLY A 79 -5.97 -0.32 8.31
CA GLY A 79 -6.45 -0.90 7.06
C GLY A 79 -5.92 -0.23 5.79
N ILE A 80 -4.91 0.64 5.87
CA ILE A 80 -4.23 1.17 4.68
C ILE A 80 -3.14 0.20 4.25
N SER A 81 -3.12 -0.18 2.97
CA SER A 81 -2.06 -0.98 2.39
C SER A 81 -1.47 -0.32 1.15
N PHE A 82 -0.26 -0.72 0.76
CA PHE A 82 0.47 -0.12 -0.35
C PHE A 82 1.30 -1.14 -1.10
N VAL A 83 1.25 -1.06 -2.42
CA VAL A 83 2.13 -1.83 -3.32
C VAL A 83 3.11 -0.85 -3.98
N PRO A 84 4.41 -0.91 -3.64
CA PRO A 84 5.42 -0.07 -4.30
C PRO A 84 5.54 -0.38 -5.79
N GLN A 85 5.91 0.61 -6.60
CA GLN A 85 6.13 0.44 -8.02
C GLN A 85 7.35 -0.44 -8.33
N ILE A 86 8.41 -0.34 -7.51
CA ILE A 86 9.67 -1.07 -7.65
C ILE A 86 10.04 -1.73 -6.33
N LYS A 87 10.85 -2.79 -6.39
CA LYS A 87 11.26 -3.58 -5.20
C LYS A 87 10.07 -4.01 -4.34
N ASN A 88 9.00 -4.39 -5.00
CA ASN A 88 7.72 -4.74 -4.38
C ASN A 88 7.62 -6.19 -3.93
N ILE A 89 8.65 -7.01 -4.16
CA ILE A 89 8.77 -8.39 -3.70
C ILE A 89 10.20 -8.66 -3.21
N PHE A 90 10.37 -9.70 -2.42
CA PHE A 90 11.66 -10.27 -2.02
C PHE A 90 12.01 -11.38 -3.02
N THR A 91 12.92 -11.13 -3.94
CA THR A 91 13.24 -12.02 -5.07
C THR A 91 13.83 -13.36 -4.64
N GLU A 92 14.60 -13.37 -3.56
CA GLU A 92 15.27 -14.56 -3.02
C GLU A 92 14.35 -15.45 -2.19
N LEU A 93 13.22 -14.89 -1.73
CA LEU A 93 12.21 -15.64 -0.98
C LEU A 93 11.23 -16.32 -1.93
N THR A 94 10.66 -17.44 -1.49
CA THR A 94 9.54 -18.09 -2.18
C THR A 94 8.31 -17.19 -2.22
N VAL A 95 7.34 -17.54 -3.05
CA VAL A 95 6.03 -16.88 -3.08
C VAL A 95 5.39 -16.89 -1.68
N GLU A 96 5.35 -18.05 -1.02
CA GLU A 96 4.74 -18.21 0.29
C GLU A 96 5.44 -17.37 1.36
N GLU A 97 6.78 -17.38 1.40
CA GLU A 97 7.56 -16.54 2.32
C GLU A 97 7.35 -15.03 2.07
N ASN A 98 7.16 -14.62 0.82
CA ASN A 98 6.77 -13.23 0.52
C ASN A 98 5.43 -12.86 1.15
N LEU A 99 4.44 -13.77 1.13
CA LEU A 99 3.15 -13.54 1.78
C LEU A 99 3.30 -13.49 3.30
N GLU A 100 4.05 -14.42 3.90
CA GLU A 100 4.36 -14.40 5.34
C GLU A 100 4.98 -13.08 5.79
N MET A 101 5.93 -12.54 5.01
CA MET A 101 6.51 -11.23 5.28
C MET A 101 5.48 -10.09 5.22
N GLY A 102 4.43 -10.22 4.39
CA GLY A 102 3.33 -9.28 4.33
C GLY A 102 2.45 -9.27 5.58
N ALA A 103 2.39 -10.39 6.29
CA ALA A 103 1.59 -10.56 7.50
C ALA A 103 2.25 -10.04 8.78
N PHE A 104 3.42 -9.42 8.73
CA PHE A 104 4.22 -9.04 9.90
C PHE A 104 3.45 -8.22 10.96
N LEU A 105 2.46 -7.42 10.53
CA LEU A 105 1.61 -6.62 11.42
C LEU A 105 0.21 -7.24 11.63
N ASN A 106 -0.03 -8.44 11.11
CA ASN A 106 -1.32 -9.10 11.21
C ASN A 106 -1.33 -10.07 12.40
N GLU A 107 -2.27 -9.89 13.31
CA GLU A 107 -2.46 -10.74 14.49
C GLU A 107 -3.34 -11.97 14.23
N ASN A 108 -3.90 -12.10 13.01
CA ASN A 108 -4.72 -13.23 12.60
C ASN A 108 -3.86 -14.45 12.21
N ASP A 109 -4.52 -15.60 12.05
CA ASP A 109 -3.87 -16.81 11.54
C ASP A 109 -3.31 -16.59 10.13
N ILE A 110 -1.97 -16.56 10.03
CA ILE A 110 -1.23 -16.29 8.81
C ILE A 110 -1.56 -17.34 7.75
N GLN A 111 -1.69 -18.61 8.10
CA GLN A 111 -1.94 -19.70 7.16
C GLN A 111 -3.32 -19.55 6.52
N ILE A 112 -4.33 -19.21 7.29
CA ILE A 112 -5.69 -18.94 6.77
C ILE A 112 -5.64 -17.79 5.77
N GLN A 113 -4.89 -16.73 6.09
CA GLN A 113 -4.76 -15.57 5.20
C GLN A 113 -3.99 -15.92 3.92
N ILE A 114 -2.93 -16.71 4.01
CA ILE A 114 -2.18 -17.21 2.85
C ILE A 114 -3.09 -18.00 1.91
N GLU A 115 -3.87 -18.94 2.43
CA GLU A 115 -4.79 -19.72 1.59
C GLU A 115 -5.85 -18.84 0.93
N LYS A 116 -6.37 -17.81 1.60
CA LYS A 116 -7.25 -16.81 0.97
C LYS A 116 -6.57 -16.09 -0.19
N MET A 117 -5.29 -15.72 -0.06
CA MET A 117 -4.53 -15.10 -1.15
C MET A 117 -4.32 -16.06 -2.31
N PHE A 118 -4.06 -17.33 -2.04
CA PHE A 118 -3.92 -18.35 -3.08
C PHE A 118 -5.25 -18.66 -3.79
N ASP A 119 -6.36 -18.57 -3.12
CA ASP A 119 -7.68 -18.70 -3.76
C ASP A 119 -8.00 -17.47 -4.63
N LEU A 120 -7.55 -16.29 -4.23
CA LEU A 120 -7.69 -15.06 -5.02
C LEU A 120 -6.73 -15.03 -6.23
N PHE A 121 -5.54 -15.60 -6.08
CA PHE A 121 -4.49 -15.64 -7.11
C PHE A 121 -4.02 -17.08 -7.39
N PRO A 122 -4.80 -17.91 -8.09
CA PRO A 122 -4.47 -19.34 -8.31
C PRO A 122 -3.10 -19.57 -8.96
N ILE A 123 -2.68 -18.68 -9.86
CA ILE A 123 -1.40 -18.81 -10.58
C ILE A 123 -0.21 -18.80 -9.61
N ILE A 124 -0.25 -17.97 -8.57
CA ILE A 124 0.84 -17.94 -7.59
C ILE A 124 0.75 -19.08 -6.57
N LYS A 125 -0.44 -19.68 -6.38
CA LYS A 125 -0.61 -20.89 -5.59
C LYS A 125 0.19 -22.06 -6.13
N GLU A 126 0.13 -22.29 -7.44
CA GLU A 126 0.89 -23.34 -8.13
C GLU A 126 2.40 -23.19 -7.96
N LYS A 127 2.85 -21.95 -7.73
CA LYS A 127 4.26 -21.57 -7.60
C LYS A 127 4.68 -21.24 -6.16
N ARG A 128 3.87 -21.65 -5.17
CA ARG A 128 4.06 -21.25 -3.77
C ARG A 128 5.46 -21.48 -3.21
N LYS A 129 6.14 -22.52 -3.65
CA LYS A 129 7.50 -22.91 -3.21
C LYS A 129 8.61 -22.40 -4.14
N GLN A 130 8.28 -21.74 -5.24
CA GLN A 130 9.24 -21.17 -6.19
C GLN A 130 9.75 -19.82 -5.70
N ALA A 131 11.03 -19.52 -5.92
CA ALA A 131 11.60 -18.20 -5.64
C ALA A 131 10.87 -17.13 -6.48
N ALA A 132 10.45 -16.04 -5.82
CA ALA A 132 9.64 -15.02 -6.47
C ALA A 132 10.39 -14.28 -7.60
N GLY A 133 11.72 -14.26 -7.55
CA GLY A 133 12.57 -13.70 -8.61
C GLY A 133 12.49 -14.43 -9.95
N GLU A 134 12.10 -15.71 -9.94
CA GLU A 134 11.98 -16.54 -11.15
C GLU A 134 10.63 -16.37 -11.87
N LEU A 135 9.70 -15.66 -11.26
CA LEU A 135 8.37 -15.44 -11.81
C LEU A 135 8.37 -14.42 -12.95
N SER A 136 7.38 -14.52 -13.84
CA SER A 136 7.13 -13.48 -14.83
C SER A 136 6.77 -12.14 -14.17
N GLY A 137 6.89 -11.02 -14.91
CA GLY A 137 6.53 -9.69 -14.39
C GLY A 137 5.11 -9.61 -13.84
N GLY A 138 4.14 -10.18 -14.56
CA GLY A 138 2.74 -10.21 -14.12
C GLY A 138 2.52 -11.06 -12.87
N GLN A 139 3.20 -12.22 -12.78
CA GLN A 139 3.15 -13.07 -11.57
C GLN A 139 3.78 -12.38 -10.36
N ARG A 140 4.93 -11.70 -10.55
CA ARG A 140 5.55 -10.89 -9.50
C ARG A 140 4.62 -9.79 -9.00
N GLN A 141 3.88 -9.16 -9.90
CA GLN A 141 2.88 -8.15 -9.52
C GLN A 141 1.75 -8.75 -8.69
N GLN A 142 1.28 -9.97 -9.02
CA GLN A 142 0.28 -10.67 -8.21
C GLN A 142 0.82 -10.99 -6.81
N VAL A 143 2.07 -11.45 -6.68
CA VAL A 143 2.73 -11.67 -5.37
C VAL A 143 2.80 -10.37 -4.58
N ALA A 144 3.16 -9.24 -5.22
CA ALA A 144 3.24 -7.94 -4.56
C ALA A 144 1.87 -7.48 -4.03
N ILE A 145 0.81 -7.66 -4.82
CA ILE A 145 -0.56 -7.33 -4.41
C ILE A 145 -1.01 -8.27 -3.27
N ALA A 146 -0.83 -9.59 -3.44
CA ALA A 146 -1.18 -10.57 -2.42
C ALA A 146 -0.46 -10.29 -1.09
N ARG A 147 0.85 -9.94 -1.14
CA ARG A 147 1.62 -9.55 0.04
C ARG A 147 1.03 -8.31 0.74
N ALA A 148 0.61 -7.32 -0.04
CA ALA A 148 -0.03 -6.13 0.53
C ALA A 148 -1.39 -6.45 1.18
N LEU A 149 -2.15 -7.39 0.60
CA LEU A 149 -3.43 -7.85 1.14
C LEU A 149 -3.30 -8.71 2.40
N MET A 150 -2.11 -9.24 2.70
CA MET A 150 -1.86 -9.97 3.95
C MET A 150 -2.05 -9.11 5.20
N THR A 151 -1.99 -7.78 5.10
CA THR A 151 -2.33 -6.86 6.21
C THR A 151 -3.84 -6.77 6.48
N ASN A 152 -4.67 -7.46 5.68
CA ASN A 152 -6.13 -7.39 5.73
C ASN A 152 -6.68 -5.95 5.63
N PRO A 153 -6.33 -5.19 4.57
CA PRO A 153 -6.79 -3.82 4.39
C PRO A 153 -8.31 -3.73 4.22
N THR A 154 -8.87 -2.57 4.55
CA THR A 154 -10.33 -2.33 4.50
C THR A 154 -10.74 -1.44 3.34
#